data_9b65a3f3e95c8dbbb74fdd7fa79efdb1
#
_entry.id   9b65a3f3e95c8dbbb74fdd7fa79efdb1
#
_cell.length_a   1.000
_cell.length_b   1.000
_cell.length_c   1.000
_cell.angle_alpha   90.00
_cell.angle_beta   90.00
_cell.angle_gamma   90.00
#
_symmetry.space_group_name_H-M   'P 1'
#
loop_
_entity.id
_entity.type
_entity.pdbx_description
1 polymer ?
#
loop_
_entity_poly.entity_id
_entity_poly.type
_entity_poly.pdbx_seq_one_letter_code
_entity_poly.pdbx_strand_id
1 'polypeptide(L)'
;PYQFSDSVLIVPTPLVPLLDCFDGDHSELDLRAEIVHITGQIQVGDIERNLFESLDAAGFLENETYRRMRKEREAEFVAAPLRPAVFAGSAYPNERGELSSLMKTRIGMAQGDAANIAIAAPHASPDGAWNSYRAAYTAFPAAAHGDRLFVILGTSHYGAPDRFGLTRKTFVTPYGQAQTEIALVDELEAAAPGAVRMEDYCHAVEHSIEFQIVFLQHLYGPTIRILPVLCGPFVRSIYEGGLPEENVQIRRFFDALANIRSREGKRLFWVLGVDMAHMGRRYGDPLTAYADRGEMIGVRERDQERIAQLAAGDAGGYWDLIQKNQDDLKWCGASPFYTFLKIMPPLKGQLLDYSQWQIDPYSVVSFGAMRFEEKS
;
A
#
# COMPACT_ATOMS: atom_id res chain seq x y z
N PRO A 1 -7.65 7.06 -9.60
CA PRO A 1 -6.81 6.37 -8.62
C PRO A 1 -5.32 6.69 -8.81
N TYR A 2 -4.81 6.65 -10.07
CA TYR A 2 -3.37 6.86 -10.35
C TYR A 2 -2.93 8.33 -10.32
N GLN A 3 -3.83 9.28 -10.11
CA GLN A 3 -3.53 10.73 -10.08
C GLN A 3 -2.73 11.23 -11.30
N PHE A 4 -3.00 10.69 -12.48
CA PHE A 4 -2.41 11.21 -13.72
C PHE A 4 -3.03 12.55 -14.13
N SER A 5 -4.22 12.85 -13.62
CA SER A 5 -4.93 14.10 -13.79
C SER A 5 -5.19 14.78 -12.45
N ASP A 6 -5.03 16.09 -12.40
CA ASP A 6 -5.40 16.93 -11.25
C ASP A 6 -6.88 17.35 -11.31
N SER A 7 -7.59 16.95 -12.37
CA SER A 7 -8.98 17.33 -12.59
C SER A 7 -9.90 16.63 -11.59
N VAL A 8 -10.88 17.38 -11.10
CA VAL A 8 -12.00 16.86 -10.29
C VAL A 8 -13.26 17.03 -11.12
N LEU A 9 -13.93 15.93 -11.42
CA LEU A 9 -15.22 15.93 -12.10
C LEU A 9 -16.35 15.79 -11.08
N ILE A 10 -17.28 16.75 -11.08
CA ILE A 10 -18.48 16.69 -10.24
C ILE A 10 -19.63 16.22 -11.11
N VAL A 11 -20.06 14.97 -10.88
CA VAL A 11 -21.19 14.36 -11.57
C VAL A 11 -22.42 14.48 -10.70
N PRO A 12 -23.56 15.04 -11.20
CA PRO A 12 -24.82 15.04 -10.48
C PRO A 12 -25.23 13.61 -10.09
N THR A 13 -25.68 13.42 -8.84
CA THR A 13 -26.02 12.09 -8.29
C THR A 13 -26.91 11.23 -9.21
N PRO A 14 -27.94 11.78 -9.89
CA PRO A 14 -28.75 10.97 -10.80
C PRO A 14 -27.99 10.43 -12.02
N LEU A 15 -26.88 11.06 -12.40
CA LEU A 15 -26.07 10.65 -13.55
C LEU A 15 -24.89 9.75 -13.19
N VAL A 16 -24.65 9.48 -11.90
CA VAL A 16 -23.55 8.60 -11.46
C VAL A 16 -23.67 7.18 -12.05
N PRO A 17 -24.85 6.55 -12.16
CA PRO A 17 -24.99 5.25 -12.78
C PRO A 17 -24.51 5.19 -14.24
N LEU A 18 -24.52 6.32 -14.96
CA LEU A 18 -24.01 6.38 -16.34
C LEU A 18 -22.51 6.09 -16.44
N LEU A 19 -21.76 6.24 -15.36
CA LEU A 19 -20.33 5.94 -15.35
C LEU A 19 -20.08 4.45 -15.58
N ASP A 20 -21.01 3.58 -15.23
CA ASP A 20 -20.92 2.13 -15.45
C ASP A 20 -20.97 1.77 -16.96
N CYS A 21 -21.48 2.67 -17.79
CA CYS A 21 -21.46 2.50 -19.25
C CYS A 21 -20.10 2.76 -19.90
N PHE A 22 -19.10 3.22 -19.13
CA PHE A 22 -17.72 3.47 -19.66
C PHE A 22 -16.76 2.34 -19.31
N ASP A 23 -17.25 1.10 -19.28
CA ASP A 23 -16.50 -0.13 -18.98
C ASP A 23 -15.75 -0.74 -20.17
N GLY A 24 -16.01 -0.23 -21.39
CA GLY A 24 -15.46 -0.74 -22.63
C GLY A 24 -16.32 -1.80 -23.34
N ASP A 25 -17.36 -2.30 -22.69
CA ASP A 25 -18.31 -3.29 -23.24
C ASP A 25 -19.62 -2.65 -23.72
N HIS A 26 -20.01 -1.54 -23.10
CA HIS A 26 -21.20 -0.79 -23.49
C HIS A 26 -20.94 0.11 -24.70
N SER A 27 -21.94 0.20 -25.58
CA SER A 27 -21.94 1.08 -26.74
C SER A 27 -22.49 2.47 -26.42
N GLU A 28 -22.25 3.44 -27.32
CA GLU A 28 -22.87 4.76 -27.28
C GLU A 28 -24.41 4.69 -27.24
N LEU A 29 -25.00 3.67 -27.87
CA LEU A 29 -26.44 3.44 -27.87
C LEU A 29 -26.93 3.00 -26.47
N ASP A 30 -26.18 2.19 -25.79
CA ASP A 30 -26.49 1.75 -24.42
C ASP A 30 -26.44 2.92 -23.45
N LEU A 31 -25.43 3.78 -23.57
CA LEU A 31 -25.33 5.02 -22.78
C LEU A 31 -26.53 5.94 -23.03
N ARG A 32 -26.94 6.12 -24.31
CA ARG A 32 -28.14 6.91 -24.64
C ARG A 32 -29.40 6.33 -24.04
N ALA A 33 -29.55 5.00 -24.12
CA ALA A 33 -30.71 4.32 -23.57
C ALA A 33 -30.82 4.54 -22.05
N GLU A 34 -29.70 4.46 -21.35
CA GLU A 34 -29.64 4.68 -19.90
C GLU A 34 -29.90 6.14 -19.54
N ILE A 35 -29.38 7.12 -20.32
CA ILE A 35 -29.70 8.53 -20.11
C ILE A 35 -31.21 8.78 -20.29
N VAL A 36 -31.83 8.20 -21.32
CA VAL A 36 -33.27 8.28 -21.52
C VAL A 36 -34.04 7.67 -20.34
N HIS A 37 -33.59 6.53 -19.85
CA HIS A 37 -34.19 5.86 -18.68
C HIS A 37 -34.19 6.75 -17.44
N ILE A 38 -33.00 7.35 -17.15
CA ILE A 38 -32.83 8.19 -15.96
C ILE A 38 -33.55 9.53 -16.06
N THR A 39 -33.50 10.17 -17.24
CA THR A 39 -34.03 11.56 -17.42
C THR A 39 -35.45 11.64 -17.91
N GLY A 40 -35.94 10.56 -18.54
CA GLY A 40 -37.23 10.56 -19.25
C GLY A 40 -37.24 11.41 -20.52
N GLN A 41 -36.11 11.91 -20.98
CA GLN A 41 -35.96 12.76 -22.17
C GLN A 41 -35.45 11.95 -23.35
N ILE A 42 -36.02 12.14 -24.53
CA ILE A 42 -35.59 11.45 -25.75
C ILE A 42 -34.41 12.16 -26.43
N GLN A 43 -34.30 13.50 -26.24
CA GLN A 43 -33.25 14.30 -26.82
C GLN A 43 -32.08 14.41 -25.80
N VAL A 44 -31.17 13.45 -25.81
CA VAL A 44 -30.11 13.31 -24.79
C VAL A 44 -28.68 13.53 -25.33
N GLY A 45 -28.58 13.85 -26.63
CA GLY A 45 -27.25 13.98 -27.28
C GLY A 45 -26.33 15.05 -26.66
N ASP A 46 -26.88 16.09 -26.05
CA ASP A 46 -26.06 17.10 -25.36
C ASP A 46 -25.54 16.58 -24.01
N ILE A 47 -26.34 15.81 -23.27
CA ILE A 47 -25.92 15.21 -22.01
C ILE A 47 -24.81 14.20 -22.25
N GLU A 48 -25.03 13.32 -23.23
CA GLU A 48 -24.05 12.31 -23.65
C GLU A 48 -22.72 12.95 -24.05
N ARG A 49 -22.77 13.93 -24.96
CA ARG A 49 -21.56 14.64 -25.45
C ARG A 49 -20.83 15.33 -24.30
N ASN A 50 -21.54 16.09 -23.48
CA ASN A 50 -20.94 16.81 -22.36
C ASN A 50 -20.30 15.86 -21.35
N LEU A 51 -20.93 14.71 -21.06
CA LEU A 51 -20.36 13.71 -20.16
C LEU A 51 -19.08 13.12 -20.75
N PHE A 52 -19.13 12.68 -22.00
CA PHE A 52 -17.99 12.13 -22.71
C PHE A 52 -16.82 13.13 -22.78
N GLU A 53 -17.07 14.35 -23.26
CA GLU A 53 -16.05 15.39 -23.38
C GLU A 53 -15.43 15.76 -22.02
N SER A 54 -16.26 15.79 -20.96
CA SER A 54 -15.76 16.08 -19.61
C SER A 54 -14.89 14.97 -19.06
N LEU A 55 -15.27 13.71 -19.26
CA LEU A 55 -14.49 12.53 -18.85
C LEU A 55 -13.19 12.43 -19.65
N ASP A 56 -13.24 12.67 -20.97
CA ASP A 56 -12.08 12.66 -21.86
C ASP A 56 -11.08 13.77 -21.47
N ALA A 57 -11.55 15.02 -21.39
CA ALA A 57 -10.71 16.15 -21.03
C ALA A 57 -10.07 16.00 -19.64
N ALA A 58 -10.79 15.37 -18.72
CA ALA A 58 -10.29 15.06 -17.38
C ALA A 58 -9.34 13.85 -17.34
N GLY A 59 -9.16 13.10 -18.44
CA GLY A 59 -8.31 11.92 -18.51
C GLY A 59 -8.88 10.70 -17.75
N PHE A 60 -10.22 10.58 -17.68
CA PHE A 60 -10.88 9.45 -17.02
C PHE A 60 -11.27 8.32 -18.01
N LEU A 61 -11.08 8.52 -19.30
CA LEU A 61 -11.28 7.50 -20.33
C LEU A 61 -9.91 6.97 -20.80
N GLU A 62 -9.78 5.64 -20.95
CA GLU A 62 -8.54 5.01 -21.40
C GLU A 62 -8.33 5.17 -22.92
N ASN A 63 -7.99 6.41 -23.31
CA ASN A 63 -7.76 6.82 -24.70
C ASN A 63 -6.43 7.59 -24.86
N GLU A 64 -6.27 8.32 -25.97
CA GLU A 64 -5.05 9.10 -26.25
C GLU A 64 -4.79 10.21 -25.23
N THR A 65 -5.84 10.87 -24.73
CA THR A 65 -5.73 11.93 -23.70
C THR A 65 -5.16 11.34 -22.41
N TYR A 66 -5.73 10.23 -21.93
CA TYR A 66 -5.24 9.50 -20.76
C TYR A 66 -3.80 9.02 -20.94
N ARG A 67 -3.49 8.38 -22.09
CA ARG A 67 -2.15 7.84 -22.37
C ARG A 67 -1.09 8.94 -22.38
N ARG A 68 -1.44 10.13 -22.95
CA ARG A 68 -0.56 11.30 -22.93
C ARG A 68 -0.33 11.78 -21.50
N MET A 69 -1.38 12.04 -20.72
CA MET A 69 -1.28 12.48 -19.33
C MET A 69 -0.46 11.52 -18.48
N ARG A 70 -0.72 10.23 -18.63
CA ARG A 70 0.06 9.19 -17.96
C ARG A 70 1.55 9.28 -18.30
N LYS A 71 1.89 9.35 -19.60
CA LYS A 71 3.27 9.42 -20.06
C LYS A 71 3.98 10.69 -19.54
N GLU A 72 3.28 11.82 -19.52
CA GLU A 72 3.79 13.08 -19.00
C GLU A 72 4.08 12.98 -17.49
N ARG A 73 3.14 12.46 -16.69
CA ARG A 73 3.34 12.27 -15.24
C ARG A 73 4.43 11.25 -14.90
N GLU A 74 4.48 10.14 -15.62
CA GLU A 74 5.56 9.16 -15.46
C GLU A 74 6.93 9.81 -15.79
N ALA A 75 7.02 10.60 -16.85
CA ALA A 75 8.25 11.31 -17.24
C ALA A 75 8.65 12.39 -16.23
N GLU A 76 7.69 13.18 -15.74
CA GLU A 76 7.92 14.16 -14.66
C GLU A 76 8.47 13.48 -13.40
N PHE A 77 7.86 12.36 -12.99
CA PHE A 77 8.35 11.60 -11.85
C PHE A 77 9.77 11.09 -12.08
N VAL A 78 10.07 10.50 -13.23
CA VAL A 78 11.42 10.01 -13.55
C VAL A 78 12.44 11.14 -13.48
N ALA A 79 12.12 12.33 -14.01
CA ALA A 79 13.01 13.49 -14.04
C ALA A 79 13.18 14.16 -12.65
N ALA A 80 12.23 14.01 -11.75
CA ALA A 80 12.29 14.63 -10.42
C ALA A 80 13.41 13.98 -9.58
N PRO A 81 14.29 14.74 -8.92
CA PRO A 81 15.36 14.18 -8.09
C PRO A 81 14.87 13.69 -6.72
N LEU A 82 13.71 14.17 -6.29
CA LEU A 82 13.14 13.93 -4.97
C LEU A 82 11.69 13.44 -5.09
N ARG A 83 11.25 12.68 -4.09
CA ARG A 83 9.85 12.33 -3.88
C ARG A 83 9.29 13.21 -2.76
N PRO A 84 8.45 14.21 -3.07
CA PRO A 84 7.88 15.11 -2.06
C PRO A 84 6.85 14.39 -1.18
N ALA A 85 6.54 14.97 -0.02
CA ALA A 85 5.44 14.52 0.83
C ALA A 85 4.09 14.79 0.14
N VAL A 86 3.39 13.74 -0.26
CA VAL A 86 2.12 13.86 -0.99
C VAL A 86 0.93 13.93 -0.04
N PHE A 87 1.05 13.32 1.13
CA PHE A 87 -0.04 13.22 2.12
C PHE A 87 0.10 14.24 3.27
N ALA A 88 1.12 15.10 3.23
CA ALA A 88 1.25 16.20 4.18
C ALA A 88 0.12 17.22 3.97
N GLY A 89 -0.51 17.62 5.07
CA GLY A 89 -1.69 18.51 5.06
C GLY A 89 -3.02 17.80 4.87
N SER A 90 -3.03 16.54 4.41
CA SER A 90 -4.26 15.74 4.26
C SER A 90 -4.36 14.59 5.27
N ALA A 91 -3.31 13.80 5.45
CA ALA A 91 -3.29 12.66 6.39
C ALA A 91 -2.50 12.96 7.68
N TYR A 92 -1.60 13.92 7.63
CA TYR A 92 -0.81 14.38 8.78
C TYR A 92 -0.41 15.85 8.56
N PRO A 93 -0.07 16.62 9.64
CA PRO A 93 0.28 18.03 9.52
C PRO A 93 1.47 18.29 8.59
N ASN A 94 1.36 19.33 7.76
CA ASN A 94 2.43 19.77 6.88
C ASN A 94 3.52 20.55 7.63
N GLU A 95 3.17 21.19 8.74
CA GLU A 95 4.12 21.95 9.55
C GLU A 95 4.85 21.05 10.55
N ARG A 96 6.20 21.13 10.54
CA ARG A 96 7.06 20.28 11.37
C ARG A 96 6.74 20.36 12.87
N GLY A 97 6.42 21.57 13.37
CA GLY A 97 6.12 21.78 14.79
C GLY A 97 4.82 21.10 15.21
N GLU A 98 3.79 21.23 14.40
CA GLU A 98 2.49 20.59 14.61
C GLU A 98 2.60 19.07 14.53
N LEU A 99 3.29 18.57 13.49
CA LEU A 99 3.55 17.15 13.32
C LEU A 99 4.31 16.56 14.50
N SER A 100 5.37 17.24 14.99
CA SER A 100 6.13 16.79 16.16
C SER A 100 5.28 16.73 17.41
N SER A 101 4.41 17.71 17.64
CA SER A 101 3.52 17.77 18.78
C SER A 101 2.48 16.64 18.74
N LEU A 102 1.90 16.40 17.58
CA LEU A 102 0.97 15.31 17.33
C LEU A 102 1.63 13.95 17.60
N MET A 103 2.80 13.70 17.00
CA MET A 103 3.51 12.43 17.12
C MET A 103 3.98 12.15 18.55
N LYS A 104 4.47 13.15 19.28
CA LYS A 104 4.81 13.01 20.72
C LYS A 104 3.60 12.58 21.56
N THR A 105 2.43 13.12 21.24
CA THR A 105 1.20 12.81 21.98
C THR A 105 0.64 11.43 21.60
N ARG A 106 0.67 11.09 20.32
CA ARG A 106 0.02 9.89 19.80
C ARG A 106 0.90 8.65 19.86
N ILE A 107 2.18 8.77 19.57
CA ILE A 107 3.13 7.65 19.44
C ILE A 107 4.03 7.53 20.70
N GLY A 108 4.66 8.62 21.11
CA GLY A 108 5.66 8.58 22.20
C GLY A 108 7.04 8.17 21.69
N MET A 109 7.77 7.39 22.48
CA MET A 109 9.15 6.97 22.23
C MET A 109 9.25 5.47 22.02
N ALA A 110 10.26 5.02 21.32
CA ALA A 110 10.61 3.60 21.19
C ALA A 110 10.98 3.00 22.56
N GLN A 111 10.46 1.81 22.87
CA GLN A 111 10.62 1.12 24.17
C GLN A 111 10.87 -0.38 24.00
N GLY A 112 10.95 -0.87 22.76
CA GLY A 112 11.05 -2.29 22.45
C GLY A 112 12.41 -2.91 22.76
N ASP A 113 12.44 -4.23 22.67
CA ASP A 113 13.64 -5.04 22.89
C ASP A 113 14.59 -4.97 21.67
N ALA A 114 15.90 -5.08 21.93
CA ALA A 114 16.93 -5.17 20.91
C ALA A 114 16.83 -6.44 20.03
N ALA A 115 16.10 -7.46 20.48
CA ALA A 115 15.81 -8.67 19.71
C ALA A 115 14.82 -8.43 18.55
N ASN A 116 14.03 -7.36 18.60
CA ASN A 116 13.13 -7.01 17.51
C ASN A 116 13.91 -6.63 16.26
N ILE A 117 13.63 -7.31 15.16
CA ILE A 117 14.24 -7.08 13.84
C ILE A 117 13.27 -6.46 12.84
N ALA A 118 11.98 -6.54 13.12
CA ALA A 118 10.94 -6.02 12.24
C ALA A 118 9.67 -5.63 12.98
N ILE A 119 8.92 -4.70 12.38
CA ILE A 119 7.52 -4.44 12.72
C ILE A 119 6.64 -4.50 11.47
N ALA A 120 5.37 -4.83 11.66
CA ALA A 120 4.30 -4.49 10.74
C ALA A 120 3.41 -3.42 11.39
N ALA A 121 3.11 -2.38 10.63
CA ALA A 121 2.28 -1.26 11.03
C ALA A 121 1.23 -0.98 9.95
N PRO A 122 0.08 -0.41 10.30
CA PRO A 122 -0.92 -0.02 9.30
C PRO A 122 -0.36 0.96 8.26
N HIS A 123 -1.06 1.07 7.13
CA HIS A 123 -0.95 2.21 6.25
C HIS A 123 -2.31 2.92 6.05
N ALA A 124 -3.35 2.49 6.73
CA ALA A 124 -4.58 3.26 6.87
C ALA A 124 -4.29 4.65 7.43
N SER A 125 -5.19 5.61 7.13
CA SER A 125 -5.04 6.97 7.65
C SER A 125 -4.80 6.96 9.16
N PRO A 126 -3.83 7.73 9.65
CA PRO A 126 -3.52 7.78 11.09
C PRO A 126 -4.73 8.03 11.97
N ASP A 127 -5.71 8.84 11.53
CA ASP A 127 -6.90 9.15 12.30
C ASP A 127 -7.72 7.90 12.69
N GLY A 128 -7.72 6.87 11.85
CA GLY A 128 -8.37 5.60 12.16
C GLY A 128 -7.47 4.60 12.90
N ALA A 129 -6.14 4.78 12.90
CA ALA A 129 -5.18 3.75 13.24
C ALA A 129 -4.14 4.11 14.32
N TRP A 130 -4.32 5.21 15.05
CA TRP A 130 -3.32 5.68 16.03
C TRP A 130 -2.88 4.65 17.06
N ASN A 131 -3.77 3.79 17.56
CA ASN A 131 -3.42 2.77 18.55
C ASN A 131 -2.49 1.71 17.95
N SER A 132 -2.79 1.22 16.76
CA SER A 132 -1.95 0.24 16.06
C SER A 132 -0.61 0.84 15.66
N TYR A 133 -0.56 2.08 15.16
CA TYR A 133 0.70 2.79 14.93
C TYR A 133 1.52 2.91 16.23
N ARG A 134 0.89 3.33 17.33
CA ARG A 134 1.57 3.39 18.63
C ARG A 134 2.13 2.03 19.02
N ALA A 135 1.33 0.97 18.96
CA ALA A 135 1.74 -0.37 19.34
C ALA A 135 2.95 -0.84 18.50
N ALA A 136 2.93 -0.62 17.19
CA ALA A 136 4.03 -0.98 16.29
C ALA A 136 5.30 -0.17 16.60
N TYR A 137 5.19 1.17 16.62
CA TYR A 137 6.36 2.05 16.71
C TYR A 137 6.98 2.12 18.11
N THR A 138 6.21 1.92 19.19
CA THR A 138 6.80 1.76 20.54
C THR A 138 7.54 0.44 20.70
N ALA A 139 7.24 -0.58 19.88
CA ALA A 139 7.97 -1.86 19.87
C ALA A 139 9.37 -1.78 19.21
N PHE A 140 9.74 -0.65 18.61
CA PHE A 140 11.11 -0.44 18.15
C PHE A 140 12.12 -0.48 19.29
N PRO A 141 13.34 -1.03 19.06
CA PRO A 141 14.39 -1.00 20.06
C PRO A 141 14.72 0.41 20.53
N ALA A 142 14.70 0.62 21.85
CA ALA A 142 14.97 1.93 22.44
C ALA A 142 16.37 2.49 22.13
N ALA A 143 17.36 1.60 21.92
CA ALA A 143 18.77 1.92 21.68
C ALA A 143 19.15 1.94 20.19
N ALA A 144 18.23 2.22 19.29
CA ALA A 144 18.51 2.18 17.87
C ALA A 144 19.25 3.44 17.36
N HIS A 145 20.46 3.66 17.82
CA HIS A 145 21.34 4.71 17.32
C HIS A 145 22.45 4.08 16.46
N GLY A 146 22.81 4.75 15.36
CA GLY A 146 23.92 4.33 14.49
C GLY A 146 23.54 4.28 13.00
N ASP A 147 24.35 3.60 12.21
CA ASP A 147 24.20 3.42 10.76
C ASP A 147 23.09 2.39 10.43
N ARG A 148 21.86 2.68 10.88
CA ARG A 148 20.71 1.81 10.65
C ARG A 148 20.08 2.12 9.30
N LEU A 149 19.71 1.05 8.59
CA LEU A 149 18.97 1.11 7.32
C LEU A 149 17.59 0.49 7.50
N PHE A 150 16.55 1.23 7.18
CA PHE A 150 15.17 0.76 7.25
C PHE A 150 14.73 0.21 5.90
N VAL A 151 14.51 -1.10 5.81
CA VAL A 151 13.88 -1.71 4.64
C VAL A 151 12.37 -1.61 4.82
N ILE A 152 11.72 -0.83 3.95
CA ILE A 152 10.28 -0.59 4.04
C ILE A 152 9.59 -1.37 2.93
N LEU A 153 8.84 -2.41 3.29
CA LEU A 153 8.00 -3.16 2.38
C LEU A 153 6.59 -2.58 2.45
N GLY A 154 6.19 -1.84 1.42
CA GLY A 154 4.87 -1.25 1.32
C GLY A 154 3.98 -1.99 0.32
N THR A 155 2.68 -1.92 0.50
CA THR A 155 1.71 -2.35 -0.49
C THR A 155 1.74 -1.42 -1.69
N SER A 156 1.77 -1.95 -2.90
CA SER A 156 1.59 -1.20 -4.13
C SER A 156 0.14 -1.33 -4.60
N HIS A 157 -0.70 -0.35 -4.28
CA HIS A 157 -2.12 -0.38 -4.65
C HIS A 157 -2.34 -0.21 -6.16
N TYR A 158 -1.39 0.39 -6.84
CA TYR A 158 -1.48 0.75 -8.27
C TYR A 158 -0.41 0.08 -9.11
N GLY A 159 0.44 -0.74 -8.51
CA GLY A 159 1.56 -1.40 -9.18
C GLY A 159 1.14 -2.53 -10.10
N ALA A 160 2.01 -2.82 -11.06
CA ALA A 160 1.79 -3.96 -11.95
C ALA A 160 1.80 -5.28 -11.14
N PRO A 161 0.94 -6.24 -11.50
CA PRO A 161 0.96 -7.57 -10.90
C PRO A 161 2.33 -8.24 -11.02
N ASP A 162 2.69 -9.03 -9.99
CA ASP A 162 3.93 -9.80 -9.94
C ASP A 162 5.20 -8.95 -10.14
N ARG A 163 5.19 -7.69 -9.63
CA ARG A 163 6.30 -6.74 -9.73
C ARG A 163 6.57 -6.05 -8.40
N PHE A 164 7.81 -5.58 -8.29
CA PHE A 164 8.27 -4.73 -7.20
C PHE A 164 8.62 -3.35 -7.74
N GLY A 165 7.99 -2.32 -7.19
CA GLY A 165 8.31 -0.93 -7.52
C GLY A 165 9.51 -0.45 -6.71
N LEU A 166 10.56 0.00 -7.39
CA LEU A 166 11.76 0.59 -6.78
C LEU A 166 11.96 2.03 -7.25
N THR A 167 12.65 2.82 -6.45
CA THR A 167 13.07 4.18 -6.82
C THR A 167 14.38 4.55 -6.12
N ARG A 168 15.21 5.34 -6.80
CA ARG A 168 16.44 5.94 -6.25
C ARG A 168 16.20 7.26 -5.53
N LYS A 169 14.95 7.75 -5.55
CA LYS A 169 14.61 9.08 -5.04
C LYS A 169 14.71 9.16 -3.52
N THR A 170 15.25 10.25 -3.04
CA THR A 170 15.14 10.64 -1.64
C THR A 170 13.71 11.10 -1.35
N PHE A 171 13.11 10.57 -0.30
CA PHE A 171 11.79 11.00 0.16
C PHE A 171 11.93 12.23 1.05
N VAL A 172 11.06 13.21 0.83
CA VAL A 172 11.01 14.43 1.64
C VAL A 172 9.72 14.43 2.44
N THR A 173 9.82 14.74 3.73
CA THR A 173 8.66 14.91 4.62
C THR A 173 8.82 16.23 5.39
N PRO A 174 7.82 16.68 6.16
CA PRO A 174 7.97 17.86 7.03
C PRO A 174 9.11 17.73 8.06
N TYR A 175 9.54 16.50 8.40
CA TYR A 175 10.69 16.30 9.27
C TYR A 175 12.03 16.53 8.58
N GLY A 176 12.16 16.14 7.31
CA GLY A 176 13.41 16.21 6.57
C GLY A 176 13.49 15.15 5.48
N GLN A 177 14.69 14.60 5.24
CA GLN A 177 14.96 13.70 4.13
C GLN A 177 15.22 12.26 4.60
N ALA A 178 14.50 11.31 3.99
CA ALA A 178 14.81 9.90 4.07
C ALA A 178 15.58 9.50 2.80
N GLN A 179 16.88 9.24 2.96
CA GLN A 179 17.78 8.94 1.86
C GLN A 179 17.65 7.50 1.41
N THR A 180 17.38 7.27 0.15
CA THR A 180 17.35 5.93 -0.43
C THR A 180 18.77 5.36 -0.58
N GLU A 181 18.95 4.11 -0.18
CA GLU A 181 20.20 3.36 -0.35
C GLU A 181 20.32 2.89 -1.81
N ILE A 182 20.80 3.77 -2.68
CA ILE A 182 20.81 3.58 -4.13
C ILE A 182 21.58 2.31 -4.53
N ALA A 183 22.68 2.01 -3.86
CA ALA A 183 23.50 0.82 -4.17
C ALA A 183 22.69 -0.48 -4.01
N LEU A 184 21.83 -0.57 -3.01
CA LEU A 184 20.98 -1.75 -2.81
C LEU A 184 19.80 -1.79 -3.79
N VAL A 185 19.27 -0.63 -4.18
CA VAL A 185 18.25 -0.53 -5.24
C VAL A 185 18.81 -1.05 -6.56
N ASP A 186 20.03 -0.60 -6.93
CA ASP A 186 20.71 -1.03 -8.16
C ASP A 186 21.04 -2.53 -8.15
N GLU A 187 21.43 -3.08 -6.99
CA GLU A 187 21.67 -4.50 -6.81
C GLU A 187 20.39 -5.33 -7.05
N LEU A 188 19.25 -4.90 -6.50
CA LEU A 188 17.98 -5.58 -6.70
C LEU A 188 17.51 -5.51 -8.17
N GLU A 189 17.64 -4.35 -8.81
CA GLU A 189 17.35 -4.19 -10.23
C GLU A 189 18.21 -5.12 -11.09
N ALA A 190 19.51 -5.15 -10.86
CA ALA A 190 20.45 -5.98 -11.61
C ALA A 190 20.18 -7.50 -11.43
N ALA A 191 19.80 -7.92 -10.21
CA ALA A 191 19.53 -9.32 -9.91
C ALA A 191 18.20 -9.83 -10.51
N ALA A 192 17.19 -9.00 -10.55
CA ALA A 192 15.83 -9.40 -10.94
C ALA A 192 15.13 -8.37 -11.85
N PRO A 193 15.71 -8.00 -13.01
CA PRO A 193 15.17 -6.95 -13.88
C PRO A 193 13.76 -7.26 -14.39
N GLY A 194 13.39 -8.55 -14.47
CA GLY A 194 12.06 -8.97 -14.88
C GLY A 194 10.99 -8.90 -13.77
N ALA A 195 11.38 -8.72 -12.50
CA ALA A 195 10.47 -8.51 -11.39
C ALA A 195 10.43 -7.05 -10.92
N VAL A 196 11.43 -6.25 -11.27
CA VAL A 196 11.57 -4.86 -10.82
C VAL A 196 11.01 -3.89 -11.85
N ARG A 197 10.29 -2.89 -11.38
CA ARG A 197 9.96 -1.67 -12.09
C ARG A 197 10.72 -0.50 -11.45
N MET A 198 11.71 0.02 -12.19
CA MET A 198 12.51 1.13 -11.71
C MET A 198 11.81 2.47 -11.93
N GLU A 199 12.05 3.40 -10.99
CA GLU A 199 11.39 4.71 -10.93
C GLU A 199 9.87 4.56 -11.13
N ASP A 200 9.30 3.58 -10.40
CA ASP A 200 7.88 3.28 -10.48
C ASP A 200 7.05 4.49 -10.03
N TYR A 201 6.22 5.00 -10.92
CA TYR A 201 5.32 6.13 -10.63
C TYR A 201 4.41 5.88 -9.43
N CYS A 202 4.15 4.61 -9.09
CA CYS A 202 3.39 4.28 -7.89
C CYS A 202 4.00 4.92 -6.64
N HIS A 203 5.32 5.08 -6.56
CA HIS A 203 5.94 5.82 -5.45
C HIS A 203 5.51 7.28 -5.35
N ALA A 204 5.08 7.92 -6.45
CA ALA A 204 4.61 9.30 -6.44
C ALA A 204 3.28 9.46 -5.66
N VAL A 205 2.43 8.44 -5.72
CA VAL A 205 1.04 8.50 -5.23
C VAL A 205 0.77 7.54 -4.06
N GLU A 206 1.73 6.68 -3.70
CA GLU A 206 1.56 5.65 -2.68
C GLU A 206 1.83 6.19 -1.28
N HIS A 207 0.98 5.79 -0.33
CA HIS A 207 1.06 6.19 1.09
C HIS A 207 1.69 5.12 1.99
N SER A 208 1.69 3.86 1.58
CA SER A 208 2.14 2.72 2.39
C SER A 208 3.59 2.84 2.87
N ILE A 209 4.45 3.53 2.12
CA ILE A 209 5.85 3.85 2.49
C ILE A 209 5.95 5.22 3.17
N GLU A 210 5.27 6.25 2.64
CA GLU A 210 5.39 7.62 3.17
C GLU A 210 5.03 7.71 4.65
N PHE A 211 3.93 7.06 5.06
CA PHE A 211 3.53 7.08 6.47
C PHE A 211 4.60 6.44 7.35
N GLN A 212 5.17 5.30 6.94
CA GLN A 212 6.23 4.66 7.72
C GLN A 212 7.44 5.56 7.89
N ILE A 213 7.84 6.30 6.85
CA ILE A 213 8.97 7.26 6.90
C ILE A 213 8.70 8.34 7.94
N VAL A 214 7.50 8.92 7.98
CA VAL A 214 7.13 9.97 8.95
C VAL A 214 7.27 9.46 10.40
N PHE A 215 6.79 8.26 10.70
CA PHE A 215 6.91 7.66 12.02
C PHE A 215 8.37 7.33 12.37
N LEU A 216 9.13 6.81 11.41
CA LEU A 216 10.56 6.56 11.60
C LEU A 216 11.35 7.84 11.90
N GLN A 217 11.08 8.91 11.17
CA GLN A 217 11.74 10.19 11.40
C GLN A 217 11.35 10.82 12.74
N HIS A 218 10.13 10.58 13.22
CA HIS A 218 9.75 10.97 14.58
C HIS A 218 10.64 10.30 15.64
N LEU A 219 10.95 9.01 15.48
CA LEU A 219 11.74 8.24 16.45
C LEU A 219 13.25 8.43 16.32
N TYR A 220 13.75 8.52 15.08
CA TYR A 220 15.18 8.46 14.79
C TYR A 220 15.78 9.77 14.27
N GLY A 221 14.96 10.80 14.15
CA GLY A 221 15.40 12.11 13.68
C GLY A 221 15.17 12.34 12.18
N PRO A 222 15.46 13.57 11.72
CA PRO A 222 15.02 14.05 10.41
C PRO A 222 15.68 13.36 9.22
N THR A 223 16.87 12.80 9.42
CA THR A 223 17.63 12.13 8.37
C THR A 223 17.76 10.66 8.70
N ILE A 224 17.14 9.82 7.87
CA ILE A 224 17.20 8.35 7.97
C ILE A 224 17.61 7.77 6.61
N ARG A 225 18.09 6.52 6.62
CA ARG A 225 18.40 5.77 5.40
C ARG A 225 17.36 4.69 5.19
N ILE A 226 16.87 4.56 3.96
CA ILE A 226 15.79 3.63 3.62
C ILE A 226 16.12 2.79 2.38
N LEU A 227 15.53 1.60 2.31
CA LEU A 227 15.35 0.83 1.08
C LEU A 227 13.84 0.69 0.86
N PRO A 228 13.22 1.55 0.02
CA PRO A 228 11.78 1.53 -0.21
C PRO A 228 11.43 0.51 -1.29
N VAL A 229 10.58 -0.44 -0.97
CA VAL A 229 10.11 -1.49 -1.87
C VAL A 229 8.59 -1.53 -1.87
N LEU A 230 7.97 -1.22 -2.98
CA LEU A 230 6.54 -1.43 -3.20
C LEU A 230 6.31 -2.85 -3.72
N CYS A 231 5.52 -3.63 -3.01
CA CYS A 231 5.18 -5.00 -3.38
C CYS A 231 3.84 -4.99 -4.13
N GLY A 232 3.86 -5.27 -5.42
CA GLY A 232 2.65 -5.51 -6.21
C GLY A 232 1.96 -6.83 -5.83
N PRO A 233 0.67 -7.00 -6.17
CA PRO A 233 -0.06 -8.22 -5.84
C PRO A 233 0.48 -9.41 -6.66
N PHE A 234 0.62 -10.58 -6.02
CA PHE A 234 1.00 -11.82 -6.69
C PHE A 234 -0.23 -12.47 -7.35
N VAL A 235 -0.77 -11.79 -8.36
CA VAL A 235 -2.05 -12.11 -9.00
C VAL A 235 -2.04 -13.52 -9.57
N ARG A 236 -0.98 -13.90 -10.28
CA ARG A 236 -0.88 -15.24 -10.86
C ARG A 236 -1.02 -16.31 -9.79
N SER A 237 -0.26 -16.20 -8.72
CA SER A 237 -0.30 -17.18 -7.63
C SER A 237 -1.66 -17.20 -6.92
N ILE A 238 -2.31 -16.06 -6.73
CA ILE A 238 -3.63 -15.98 -6.08
C ILE A 238 -4.71 -16.68 -6.92
N TYR A 239 -4.73 -16.48 -8.25
CA TYR A 239 -5.82 -16.96 -9.12
C TYR A 239 -5.54 -18.31 -9.80
N GLU A 240 -4.27 -18.60 -10.12
CA GLU A 240 -3.88 -19.82 -10.82
C GLU A 240 -3.31 -20.90 -9.88
N GLY A 241 -2.99 -20.51 -8.62
CA GLY A 241 -2.35 -21.38 -7.64
C GLY A 241 -0.83 -21.40 -7.75
N GLY A 242 -0.18 -22.24 -6.96
CA GLY A 242 1.27 -22.31 -6.82
C GLY A 242 1.83 -21.20 -5.93
N LEU A 243 3.14 -21.18 -5.73
CA LEU A 243 3.79 -20.19 -4.90
C LEU A 243 4.32 -19.02 -5.75
N PRO A 244 4.35 -17.78 -5.23
CA PRO A 244 4.86 -16.62 -5.96
C PRO A 244 6.26 -16.82 -6.57
N GLU A 245 7.17 -17.52 -5.85
CA GLU A 245 8.54 -17.80 -6.31
C GLU A 245 8.64 -18.91 -7.36
N GLU A 246 7.56 -19.54 -7.77
CA GLU A 246 7.55 -20.37 -8.99
C GLU A 246 7.79 -19.50 -10.22
N ASN A 247 7.43 -18.22 -10.16
CA ASN A 247 7.93 -17.23 -11.08
C ASN A 247 9.43 -16.97 -10.79
N VAL A 248 10.28 -17.37 -11.76
CA VAL A 248 11.74 -17.27 -11.64
C VAL A 248 12.25 -15.86 -11.36
N GLN A 249 11.54 -14.82 -11.80
CA GLN A 249 11.96 -13.43 -11.57
C GLN A 249 11.63 -13.00 -10.14
N ILE A 250 10.48 -13.39 -9.60
CA ILE A 250 10.13 -13.17 -8.19
C ILE A 250 11.11 -13.90 -7.29
N ARG A 251 11.42 -15.16 -7.59
CA ARG A 251 12.43 -15.92 -6.84
C ARG A 251 13.79 -15.23 -6.82
N ARG A 252 14.28 -14.74 -7.96
CA ARG A 252 15.54 -13.98 -8.03
C ARG A 252 15.50 -12.72 -7.16
N PHE A 253 14.37 -12.03 -7.12
CA PHE A 253 14.21 -10.87 -6.24
C PHE A 253 14.27 -11.27 -4.77
N PHE A 254 13.58 -12.35 -4.37
CA PHE A 254 13.66 -12.86 -3.01
C PHE A 254 15.08 -13.28 -2.64
N ASP A 255 15.79 -14.00 -3.52
CA ASP A 255 17.16 -14.42 -3.30
C ASP A 255 18.10 -13.22 -3.12
N ALA A 256 17.97 -12.20 -3.97
CA ALA A 256 18.76 -10.97 -3.87
C ALA A 256 18.49 -10.22 -2.55
N LEU A 257 17.22 -10.07 -2.19
CA LEU A 257 16.84 -9.38 -0.95
C LEU A 257 17.29 -10.17 0.30
N ALA A 258 17.24 -11.51 0.26
CA ALA A 258 17.77 -12.40 1.31
C ALA A 258 19.29 -12.30 1.42
N ASN A 259 20.01 -12.17 0.29
CA ASN A 259 21.47 -11.94 0.27
C ASN A 259 21.83 -10.59 0.89
N ILE A 260 21.09 -9.53 0.55
CA ILE A 260 21.24 -8.21 1.19
C ILE A 260 21.04 -8.34 2.70
N ARG A 261 19.95 -8.98 3.14
CA ARG A 261 19.68 -9.23 4.56
C ARG A 261 20.86 -9.94 5.24
N SER A 262 21.37 -11.00 4.63
CA SER A 262 22.46 -11.79 5.21
C SER A 262 23.75 -10.97 5.34
N ARG A 263 24.08 -10.14 4.36
CA ARG A 263 25.28 -9.31 4.32
C ARG A 263 25.21 -8.12 5.27
N GLU A 264 24.10 -7.40 5.25
CA GLU A 264 23.90 -6.18 6.07
C GLU A 264 23.58 -6.52 7.54
N GLY A 265 22.99 -7.69 7.79
CA GLY A 265 22.76 -8.23 9.12
C GLY A 265 22.00 -7.27 10.04
N LYS A 266 22.54 -7.02 11.23
CA LYS A 266 21.91 -6.17 12.27
C LYS A 266 21.80 -4.69 11.90
N ARG A 267 22.41 -4.26 10.79
CA ARG A 267 22.23 -2.90 10.27
C ARG A 267 20.81 -2.69 9.75
N LEU A 268 20.15 -3.75 9.28
CA LEU A 268 18.80 -3.66 8.76
C LEU A 268 17.76 -3.71 9.88
N PHE A 269 16.73 -2.90 9.72
CA PHE A 269 15.46 -3.04 10.41
C PHE A 269 14.32 -3.03 9.39
N TRP A 270 13.38 -3.96 9.52
CA TRP A 270 12.32 -4.14 8.55
C TRP A 270 11.02 -3.49 9.02
N VAL A 271 10.37 -2.77 8.13
CA VAL A 271 9.09 -2.13 8.38
C VAL A 271 8.12 -2.52 7.28
N LEU A 272 7.02 -3.14 7.65
CA LEU A 272 5.96 -3.49 6.73
C LEU A 272 4.83 -2.47 6.90
N GLY A 273 4.57 -1.69 5.85
CA GLY A 273 3.43 -0.77 5.78
C GLY A 273 2.23 -1.48 5.17
N VAL A 274 1.36 -2.06 6.00
CA VAL A 274 0.37 -3.05 5.57
C VAL A 274 -0.93 -2.96 6.34
N ASP A 275 -2.05 -3.06 5.61
CA ASP A 275 -3.36 -3.32 6.19
C ASP A 275 -3.80 -4.76 5.87
N MET A 276 -4.93 -5.17 6.42
CA MET A 276 -5.49 -6.51 6.31
C MET A 276 -6.74 -6.51 5.42
N ALA A 277 -7.88 -6.95 5.90
CA ALA A 277 -9.09 -7.10 5.11
C ALA A 277 -9.73 -5.76 4.74
N HIS A 278 -10.27 -5.70 3.52
CA HIS A 278 -10.99 -4.56 2.97
C HIS A 278 -12.40 -5.01 2.53
N MET A 279 -13.43 -4.62 3.28
CA MET A 279 -14.79 -5.13 3.12
C MET A 279 -15.80 -4.01 2.93
N GLY A 280 -16.82 -4.26 2.12
CA GLY A 280 -17.95 -3.37 1.90
C GLY A 280 -17.94 -2.66 0.54
N ARG A 281 -18.89 -1.76 0.34
CA ARG A 281 -19.20 -1.16 -0.97
C ARG A 281 -18.03 -0.44 -1.63
N ARG A 282 -17.21 0.24 -0.85
CA ARG A 282 -16.00 0.92 -1.34
C ARG A 282 -15.03 -0.04 -2.05
N TYR A 283 -15.08 -1.31 -1.68
CA TYR A 283 -14.18 -2.35 -2.17
C TYR A 283 -14.87 -3.33 -3.14
N GLY A 284 -16.02 -2.92 -3.71
CA GLY A 284 -16.75 -3.68 -4.70
C GLY A 284 -17.63 -4.79 -4.14
N ASP A 285 -17.80 -4.88 -2.81
CA ASP A 285 -18.74 -5.86 -2.23
C ASP A 285 -20.18 -5.35 -2.32
N PRO A 286 -21.14 -6.24 -2.58
CA PRO A 286 -22.55 -5.87 -2.59
C PRO A 286 -23.11 -5.59 -1.19
N LEU A 287 -22.41 -6.02 -0.14
CA LEU A 287 -22.80 -5.88 1.26
C LEU A 287 -22.34 -4.55 1.85
N THR A 288 -23.02 -4.13 2.92
CA THR A 288 -22.55 -3.07 3.80
C THR A 288 -21.83 -3.69 4.98
N ALA A 289 -20.56 -3.35 5.16
CA ALA A 289 -19.73 -3.82 6.27
C ALA A 289 -19.82 -2.87 7.47
N TYR A 290 -19.92 -3.43 8.67
CA TYR A 290 -19.89 -2.70 9.93
C TYR A 290 -18.84 -3.25 10.86
N ALA A 291 -17.95 -2.39 11.34
CA ALA A 291 -16.87 -2.80 12.25
C ALA A 291 -17.43 -3.56 13.47
N ASP A 292 -16.81 -4.71 13.76
CA ASP A 292 -17.11 -5.58 14.89
C ASP A 292 -18.54 -6.20 14.91
N ARG A 293 -19.22 -6.19 13.77
CA ARG A 293 -20.60 -6.70 13.67
C ARG A 293 -20.82 -7.52 12.39
N GLY A 294 -21.87 -8.38 12.44
CA GLY A 294 -22.28 -9.13 11.27
C GLY A 294 -21.14 -9.94 10.66
N GLU A 295 -20.95 -9.79 9.37
CA GLU A 295 -19.92 -10.50 8.61
C GLU A 295 -18.47 -10.17 9.08
N MET A 296 -18.25 -8.97 9.62
CA MET A 296 -16.94 -8.56 10.11
C MET A 296 -16.47 -9.35 11.36
N ILE A 297 -17.36 -10.10 12.04
CA ILE A 297 -16.97 -11.06 13.08
C ILE A 297 -16.21 -12.23 12.44
N GLY A 298 -16.77 -12.83 11.38
CA GLY A 298 -16.11 -13.91 10.64
C GLY A 298 -14.84 -13.44 9.91
N VAL A 299 -14.80 -12.19 9.44
CA VAL A 299 -13.58 -11.58 8.89
C VAL A 299 -12.48 -11.51 9.95
N ARG A 300 -12.80 -11.09 11.18
CA ARG A 300 -11.85 -11.10 12.30
C ARG A 300 -11.26 -12.47 12.56
N GLU A 301 -12.09 -13.53 12.59
CA GLU A 301 -11.62 -14.89 12.81
C GLU A 301 -10.63 -15.31 11.72
N ARG A 302 -10.93 -15.03 10.47
CA ARG A 302 -10.05 -15.31 9.33
C ARG A 302 -8.77 -14.45 9.33
N ASP A 303 -8.86 -13.21 9.77
CA ASP A 303 -7.67 -12.36 9.99
C ASP A 303 -6.77 -12.97 11.06
N GLN A 304 -7.34 -13.44 12.18
CA GLN A 304 -6.57 -14.08 13.26
C GLN A 304 -5.91 -15.39 12.79
N GLU A 305 -6.56 -16.19 11.92
CA GLU A 305 -5.93 -17.37 11.32
C GLU A 305 -4.68 -16.98 10.52
N ARG A 306 -4.74 -15.95 9.68
CA ARG A 306 -3.60 -15.43 8.89
C ARG A 306 -2.52 -14.86 9.81
N ILE A 307 -2.89 -14.08 10.81
CA ILE A 307 -1.98 -13.52 11.81
C ILE A 307 -1.25 -14.63 12.58
N ALA A 308 -1.91 -15.74 12.88
CA ALA A 308 -1.27 -16.89 13.54
C ALA A 308 -0.15 -17.50 12.67
N GLN A 309 -0.33 -17.59 11.35
CA GLN A 309 0.72 -18.05 10.44
C GLN A 309 1.88 -17.06 10.36
N LEU A 310 1.58 -15.75 10.30
CA LEU A 310 2.60 -14.69 10.38
C LEU A 310 3.39 -14.79 11.69
N ALA A 311 2.72 -14.99 12.82
CA ALA A 311 3.36 -15.14 14.12
C ALA A 311 4.20 -16.41 14.23
N ALA A 312 3.79 -17.48 13.57
CA ALA A 312 4.56 -18.71 13.47
C ALA A 312 5.78 -18.61 12.54
N GLY A 313 5.83 -17.60 11.65
CA GLY A 313 6.82 -17.48 10.58
C GLY A 313 6.59 -18.49 9.45
N ASP A 314 5.35 -18.96 9.29
CA ASP A 314 4.97 -19.97 8.30
C ASP A 314 4.48 -19.30 7.01
N ALA A 315 5.39 -19.10 6.07
CA ALA A 315 5.09 -18.49 4.77
C ALA A 315 4.12 -19.34 3.93
N GLY A 316 4.25 -20.69 3.97
CA GLY A 316 3.39 -21.60 3.23
C GLY A 316 1.96 -21.58 3.75
N GLY A 317 1.79 -21.83 5.04
CA GLY A 317 0.47 -21.80 5.68
C GLY A 317 -0.21 -20.43 5.58
N TYR A 318 0.57 -19.33 5.63
CA TYR A 318 0.04 -17.99 5.38
C TYR A 318 -0.49 -17.84 3.95
N TRP A 319 0.30 -18.29 2.95
CA TRP A 319 -0.07 -18.12 1.55
C TRP A 319 -1.26 -19.01 1.15
N ASP A 320 -1.34 -20.22 1.71
CA ASP A 320 -2.51 -21.10 1.53
C ASP A 320 -3.81 -20.42 1.98
N LEU A 321 -3.77 -19.66 3.09
CA LEU A 321 -4.92 -18.88 3.57
C LEU A 321 -5.24 -17.66 2.69
N ILE A 322 -4.26 -17.07 2.04
CA ILE A 322 -4.47 -15.98 1.06
C ILE A 322 -5.11 -16.55 -0.22
N GLN A 323 -4.58 -17.65 -0.76
CA GLN A 323 -5.13 -18.28 -1.96
C GLN A 323 -6.54 -18.85 -1.77
N LYS A 324 -6.87 -19.24 -0.55
CA LYS A 324 -8.20 -19.73 -0.23
C LYS A 324 -9.23 -18.65 -0.55
N ASN A 325 -10.19 -18.98 -1.42
CA ASN A 325 -11.19 -18.06 -1.96
C ASN A 325 -10.59 -16.87 -2.74
N GLN A 326 -9.40 -17.01 -3.32
CA GLN A 326 -8.76 -16.00 -4.17
C GLN A 326 -8.63 -14.64 -3.49
N ASP A 327 -8.24 -14.64 -2.22
CA ASP A 327 -8.11 -13.46 -1.36
C ASP A 327 -9.38 -12.59 -1.31
N ASP A 328 -10.53 -13.23 -1.12
CA ASP A 328 -11.83 -12.57 -1.01
C ASP A 328 -11.92 -11.51 0.11
N LEU A 329 -11.00 -11.56 1.08
CA LEU A 329 -10.84 -10.51 2.10
C LEU A 329 -10.04 -9.31 1.58
N LYS A 330 -9.43 -9.38 0.42
CA LYS A 330 -8.65 -8.30 -0.19
C LYS A 330 -7.56 -7.77 0.75
N TRP A 331 -6.71 -8.71 1.28
CA TRP A 331 -5.60 -8.37 2.15
C TRP A 331 -4.52 -7.60 1.38
N CYS A 332 -4.54 -6.28 1.43
CA CYS A 332 -3.55 -5.47 0.70
C CYS A 332 -2.11 -5.72 1.17
N GLY A 333 -1.93 -6.15 2.42
CA GLY A 333 -0.64 -6.58 2.98
C GLY A 333 -0.18 -7.98 2.55
N ALA A 334 -0.92 -8.72 1.71
CA ALA A 334 -0.61 -10.11 1.35
C ALA A 334 0.80 -10.28 0.81
N SER A 335 1.16 -9.51 -0.22
CA SER A 335 2.48 -9.60 -0.89
C SER A 335 3.65 -9.10 -0.03
N PRO A 336 3.57 -7.96 0.69
CA PRO A 336 4.62 -7.54 1.61
C PRO A 336 4.90 -8.54 2.72
N PHE A 337 3.86 -9.10 3.36
CA PHE A 337 4.03 -10.13 4.39
C PHE A 337 4.67 -11.40 3.84
N TYR A 338 4.18 -11.89 2.69
CA TYR A 338 4.77 -13.08 2.07
C TYR A 338 6.23 -12.86 1.70
N THR A 339 6.54 -11.73 1.07
CA THR A 339 7.92 -11.34 0.73
C THR A 339 8.81 -11.35 1.97
N PHE A 340 8.35 -10.72 3.05
CA PHE A 340 9.07 -10.70 4.33
C PHE A 340 9.35 -12.10 4.86
N LEU A 341 8.33 -12.94 4.98
CA LEU A 341 8.48 -14.30 5.51
C LEU A 341 9.44 -15.15 4.69
N LYS A 342 9.43 -15.00 3.35
CA LYS A 342 10.29 -15.80 2.44
C LYS A 342 11.76 -15.44 2.52
N ILE A 343 12.09 -14.21 2.83
CA ILE A 343 13.48 -13.75 2.90
C ILE A 343 14.09 -13.86 4.30
N MET A 344 13.26 -14.07 5.31
CA MET A 344 13.71 -14.14 6.70
C MET A 344 14.18 -15.56 7.09
N PRO A 345 15.10 -15.68 8.07
CA PRO A 345 15.35 -16.93 8.78
C PRO A 345 14.09 -17.31 9.58
N PRO A 346 14.06 -18.48 10.19
CA PRO A 346 12.99 -18.83 11.10
C PRO A 346 12.76 -17.73 12.13
N LEU A 347 11.55 -17.19 12.18
CA LEU A 347 11.19 -16.08 13.05
C LEU A 347 9.93 -16.38 13.86
N LYS A 348 9.75 -15.57 14.90
CA LYS A 348 8.58 -15.55 15.74
C LYS A 348 7.99 -14.14 15.71
N GLY A 349 6.71 -14.04 15.40
CA GLY A 349 5.95 -12.81 15.47
C GLY A 349 5.07 -12.74 16.70
N GLN A 350 4.69 -11.52 17.05
CA GLN A 350 3.71 -11.25 18.10
C GLN A 350 2.75 -10.16 17.60
N LEU A 351 1.45 -10.44 17.69
CA LEU A 351 0.42 -9.42 17.50
C LEU A 351 0.43 -8.48 18.71
N LEU A 352 0.49 -7.20 18.48
CA LEU A 352 0.49 -6.14 19.50
C LEU A 352 -0.85 -5.43 19.59
N ASP A 353 -1.51 -5.28 18.45
CA ASP A 353 -2.82 -4.65 18.33
C ASP A 353 -3.54 -5.16 17.07
N TYR A 354 -4.87 -5.19 17.10
CA TYR A 354 -5.73 -5.49 15.97
C TYR A 354 -7.01 -4.65 16.06
N SER A 355 -7.38 -4.02 14.97
CA SER A 355 -8.57 -3.18 14.90
C SER A 355 -9.32 -3.36 13.58
N GLN A 356 -10.62 -3.10 13.64
CA GLN A 356 -11.49 -2.90 12.48
C GLN A 356 -11.98 -1.45 12.51
N TRP A 357 -11.70 -0.71 11.45
CA TRP A 357 -12.05 0.70 11.34
C TRP A 357 -13.16 0.91 10.32
N GLN A 358 -14.23 1.56 10.75
CA GLN A 358 -15.31 2.01 9.87
C GLN A 358 -14.80 3.20 9.06
N ILE A 359 -14.32 2.95 7.83
CA ILE A 359 -13.72 3.99 6.98
C ILE A 359 -14.77 4.91 6.35
N ASP A 360 -15.95 4.37 6.10
CA ASP A 360 -17.14 5.10 5.64
C ASP A 360 -18.42 4.36 6.12
N PRO A 361 -19.63 4.90 5.91
CA PRO A 361 -20.89 4.28 6.38
C PRO A 361 -21.14 2.85 5.87
N TYR A 362 -20.40 2.39 4.87
CA TYR A 362 -20.66 1.13 4.15
C TYR A 362 -19.48 0.18 4.12
N SER A 363 -18.31 0.60 4.63
CA SER A 363 -17.05 -0.12 4.39
C SER A 363 -16.14 -0.11 5.61
N VAL A 364 -15.39 -1.20 5.79
CA VAL A 364 -14.50 -1.44 6.91
C VAL A 364 -13.14 -1.89 6.39
N VAL A 365 -12.08 -1.38 7.01
CA VAL A 365 -10.71 -1.88 6.87
C VAL A 365 -10.28 -2.49 8.19
N SER A 366 -9.69 -3.69 8.16
CA SER A 366 -8.98 -4.24 9.31
C SER A 366 -7.47 -4.03 9.16
N PHE A 367 -6.80 -3.87 10.28
CA PHE A 367 -5.35 -3.73 10.34
C PHE A 367 -4.84 -4.12 11.73
N GLY A 368 -3.52 -4.25 11.83
CA GLY A 368 -2.91 -4.58 13.10
C GLY A 368 -1.46 -4.12 13.18
N ALA A 369 -0.92 -4.26 14.38
CA ALA A 369 0.49 -4.06 14.68
C ALA A 369 1.13 -5.38 15.07
N MET A 370 2.28 -5.70 14.49
CA MET A 370 3.06 -6.88 14.85
C MET A 370 4.53 -6.52 15.06
N ARG A 371 5.22 -7.30 15.88
CA ARG A 371 6.68 -7.32 15.96
C ARG A 371 7.22 -8.68 15.64
N PHE A 372 8.48 -8.74 15.20
CA PHE A 372 9.14 -9.98 14.82
C PHE A 372 10.56 -10.05 15.39
N GLU A 373 10.95 -11.24 15.82
CA GLU A 373 12.29 -11.59 16.30
C GLU A 373 12.74 -12.91 15.67
N GLU A 374 14.06 -13.10 15.51
CA GLU A 374 14.59 -14.38 15.04
C GLU A 374 14.36 -15.46 16.10
N LYS A 375 14.02 -16.67 15.65
CA LYS A 375 14.00 -17.82 16.56
C LYS A 375 15.44 -18.17 16.94
N SER A 376 15.68 -18.22 18.24
CA SER A 376 16.97 -18.67 18.82
C SER A 376 17.20 -20.16 18.60
#